data_d95ab84562db7fab9b459f87163224d3
#
_entry.id   d95ab84562db7fab9b459f87163224d3
#
_cell.length_a   1.000
_cell.length_b   1.000
_cell.length_c   1.000
_cell.angle_alpha   90.00
_cell.angle_beta   90.00
_cell.angle_gamma   90.00
#
_symmetry.space_group_name_H-M   'P 1'
#
loop_
_entity.id
_entity.type
_entity.pdbx_description
1 polymer ?
#
loop_
_entity_poly.entity_id
_entity_poly.type
_entity_poly.pdbx_seq_one_letter_code
_entity_poly.pdbx_strand_id
1 'polypeptide(L)'
;MQFGIIVTIILMSTTLSYWASGVTLFWLAVLLVGLGVVVALIIQPNLGYLLILVTGMWLPIEGPSSVHAAVLVIALMLGLWIADMVIVQRGFRIISSRVVLPVIVFMVISVIAFGMGQIPWFVFANQAPLDSQAGGFAIFMFSAGTLLMTAHILKDERWLQIIVWTFIGLSTIYMVGRAIGLSQMDSLYHRGFSANSM
;
A
#
# COMPACT_ATOMS: atom_id res chain seq x y z
N MET A 1 -18.52 33.92 3.33
CA MET A 1 -17.25 33.39 2.78
C MET A 1 -17.38 31.95 2.21
N GLN A 2 -18.10 31.02 2.84
CA GLN A 2 -18.30 29.64 2.35
C GLN A 2 -19.05 29.54 1.01
N PHE A 3 -20.03 30.37 0.77
CA PHE A 3 -20.83 30.38 -0.47
C PHE A 3 -20.00 30.72 -1.72
N GLY A 4 -19.03 31.64 -1.58
CA GLY A 4 -18.15 32.03 -2.68
C GLY A 4 -17.20 30.90 -3.08
N ILE A 5 -16.71 30.12 -2.12
CA ILE A 5 -15.83 28.99 -2.38
C ILE A 5 -16.57 27.88 -3.15
N ILE A 6 -17.80 27.57 -2.73
CA ILE A 6 -18.65 26.57 -3.39
C ILE A 6 -18.97 26.97 -4.83
N VAL A 7 -19.35 28.22 -5.07
CA VAL A 7 -19.63 28.75 -6.40
C VAL A 7 -18.39 28.72 -7.30
N THR A 8 -17.22 29.07 -6.76
CA THR A 8 -15.95 29.02 -7.51
C THR A 8 -15.58 27.58 -7.87
N ILE A 9 -15.76 26.63 -6.98
CA ILE A 9 -15.50 25.22 -7.26
C ILE A 9 -16.44 24.68 -8.33
N ILE A 10 -17.73 25.02 -8.26
CA ILE A 10 -18.71 24.60 -9.28
C ILE A 10 -18.40 25.21 -10.64
N LEU A 11 -18.07 26.50 -10.69
CA LEU A 11 -17.68 27.19 -11.93
C LEU A 11 -16.40 26.63 -12.52
N MET A 12 -15.38 26.36 -11.71
CA MET A 12 -14.16 25.69 -12.17
C MET A 12 -14.44 24.27 -12.68
N SER A 13 -15.27 23.50 -12.00
CA SER A 13 -15.59 22.14 -12.43
C SER A 13 -16.39 22.11 -13.74
N THR A 14 -17.32 23.04 -13.95
CA THR A 14 -18.10 23.13 -15.20
C THR A 14 -17.27 23.65 -16.38
N THR A 15 -16.38 24.60 -16.18
CA THR A 15 -15.47 25.09 -17.23
C THR A 15 -14.44 24.02 -17.63
N LEU A 16 -13.87 23.28 -16.66
CA LEU A 16 -12.99 22.16 -16.96
C LEU A 16 -13.72 21.03 -17.70
N SER A 17 -14.97 20.74 -17.32
CA SER A 17 -15.79 19.71 -17.98
C SER A 17 -16.05 20.02 -19.45
N TYR A 18 -16.18 21.28 -19.82
CA TYR A 18 -16.45 21.71 -21.20
C TYR A 18 -15.22 21.60 -22.13
N TRP A 19 -13.99 21.74 -21.56
CA TRP A 19 -12.74 21.71 -22.34
C TRP A 19 -12.02 20.36 -22.31
N ALA A 20 -12.40 19.45 -21.43
CA ALA A 20 -11.70 18.21 -21.23
C ALA A 20 -12.24 17.08 -22.12
N SER A 21 -11.35 16.44 -22.87
CA SER A 21 -11.65 15.15 -23.49
C SER A 21 -12.01 14.13 -22.39
N GLY A 22 -12.82 13.10 -22.70
CA GLY A 22 -13.22 12.09 -21.71
C GLY A 22 -12.05 11.45 -20.94
N VAL A 23 -10.87 11.35 -21.57
CA VAL A 23 -9.64 10.85 -20.97
C VAL A 23 -9.09 11.80 -19.89
N THR A 24 -9.13 13.12 -20.12
CA THR A 24 -8.65 14.10 -19.14
C THR A 24 -9.58 14.20 -17.94
N LEU A 25 -10.90 14.07 -18.15
CA LEU A 25 -11.88 14.01 -17.05
C LEU A 25 -11.67 12.78 -16.18
N PHE A 26 -11.38 11.63 -16.77
CA PHE A 26 -11.08 10.40 -16.04
C PHE A 26 -9.85 10.58 -15.14
N TRP A 27 -8.74 11.09 -15.69
CA TRP A 27 -7.52 11.30 -14.92
C TRP A 27 -7.68 12.33 -13.81
N LEU A 28 -8.47 13.37 -14.05
CA LEU A 28 -8.79 14.39 -13.07
C LEU A 28 -9.65 13.81 -11.92
N ALA A 29 -10.62 12.97 -12.24
CA ALA A 29 -11.40 12.24 -11.24
C ALA A 29 -10.52 11.30 -10.40
N VAL A 30 -9.62 10.55 -11.03
CA VAL A 30 -8.65 9.68 -10.35
C VAL A 30 -7.75 10.49 -9.41
N LEU A 31 -7.27 11.64 -9.85
CA LEU A 31 -6.43 12.53 -9.05
C LEU A 31 -7.21 13.08 -7.84
N LEU A 32 -8.44 13.53 -8.02
CA LEU A 32 -9.29 14.03 -6.93
C LEU A 32 -9.61 12.95 -5.90
N VAL A 33 -9.96 11.75 -6.36
CA VAL A 33 -10.20 10.60 -5.47
C VAL A 33 -8.92 10.24 -4.74
N GLY A 34 -7.79 10.16 -5.45
CA GLY A 34 -6.47 9.90 -4.84
C GLY A 34 -6.10 10.91 -3.77
N LEU A 35 -6.29 12.21 -4.06
CA LEU A 35 -6.06 13.27 -3.08
C LEU A 35 -6.98 13.13 -1.86
N GLY A 36 -8.26 12.83 -2.09
CA GLY A 36 -9.23 12.58 -1.01
C GLY A 36 -8.82 11.43 -0.12
N VAL A 37 -8.33 10.34 -0.70
CA VAL A 37 -7.79 9.18 0.03
C VAL A 37 -6.57 9.59 0.87
N VAL A 38 -5.61 10.33 0.29
CA VAL A 38 -4.43 10.81 1.03
C VAL A 38 -4.84 11.67 2.22
N VAL A 39 -5.76 12.62 2.03
CA VAL A 39 -6.27 13.47 3.12
C VAL A 39 -6.96 12.64 4.19
N ALA A 40 -7.78 11.67 3.82
CA ALA A 40 -8.44 10.76 4.76
C ALA A 40 -7.42 9.94 5.58
N LEU A 41 -6.34 9.47 4.95
CA LEU A 41 -5.27 8.73 5.61
C LEU A 41 -4.45 9.60 6.58
N ILE A 42 -4.27 10.88 6.26
CA ILE A 42 -3.60 11.83 7.17
C ILE A 42 -4.48 12.11 8.40
N ILE A 43 -5.80 12.26 8.22
CA ILE A 43 -6.74 12.53 9.32
C ILE A 43 -6.95 11.27 10.18
N GLN A 44 -7.07 10.11 9.55
CA GLN A 44 -7.33 8.85 10.22
C GLN A 44 -6.44 7.72 9.67
N PRO A 45 -5.19 7.61 10.13
CA PRO A 45 -4.23 6.62 9.61
C PRO A 45 -4.70 5.17 9.80
N ASN A 46 -5.58 4.91 10.76
CA ASN A 46 -6.16 3.59 10.97
C ASN A 46 -6.98 3.08 9.76
N LEU A 47 -7.59 3.98 8.98
CA LEU A 47 -8.31 3.61 7.74
C LEU A 47 -7.38 3.01 6.69
N GLY A 48 -6.10 3.34 6.72
CA GLY A 48 -5.11 2.80 5.81
C GLY A 48 -4.97 1.28 5.92
N TYR A 49 -5.11 0.71 7.11
CA TYR A 49 -5.08 -0.76 7.28
C TYR A 49 -6.28 -1.44 6.61
N LEU A 50 -7.46 -0.84 6.69
CA LEU A 50 -8.65 -1.34 6.00
C LEU A 50 -8.45 -1.24 4.48
N LEU A 51 -7.86 -0.14 4.01
CA LEU A 51 -7.54 0.05 2.60
C LEU A 51 -6.54 -0.99 2.11
N ILE A 52 -5.48 -1.30 2.88
CA ILE A 52 -4.52 -2.36 2.56
C ILE A 52 -5.22 -3.72 2.44
N LEU A 53 -6.13 -4.05 3.36
CA LEU A 53 -6.88 -5.31 3.31
C LEU A 53 -7.77 -5.40 2.08
N VAL A 54 -8.54 -4.34 1.79
CA VAL A 54 -9.43 -4.30 0.63
C VAL A 54 -8.63 -4.36 -0.68
N THR A 55 -7.57 -3.56 -0.79
CA THR A 55 -6.74 -3.55 -2.01
C THR A 55 -5.99 -4.86 -2.21
N GLY A 56 -5.52 -5.50 -1.12
CA GLY A 56 -4.80 -6.76 -1.19
C GLY A 56 -5.68 -7.96 -1.56
N MET A 57 -6.94 -7.95 -1.16
CA MET A 57 -7.85 -9.08 -1.38
C MET A 57 -8.76 -8.92 -2.59
N TRP A 58 -9.17 -7.69 -2.93
CA TRP A 58 -10.24 -7.46 -3.91
C TRP A 58 -9.81 -6.72 -5.17
N LEU A 59 -8.67 -6.03 -5.15
CA LEU A 59 -8.19 -5.27 -6.30
C LEU A 59 -7.01 -6.00 -6.97
N PRO A 60 -7.26 -6.83 -7.99
CA PRO A 60 -6.20 -7.45 -8.77
C PRO A 60 -5.64 -6.43 -9.78
N ILE A 61 -5.27 -5.24 -9.29
CA ILE A 61 -4.62 -4.24 -10.11
C ILE A 61 -3.13 -4.54 -10.07
N GLU A 62 -2.65 -5.12 -11.17
CA GLU A 62 -1.23 -5.24 -11.43
C GLU A 62 -0.72 -3.88 -11.87
N GLY A 63 0.09 -3.26 -11.05
CA GLY A 63 0.81 -2.05 -11.40
C GLY A 63 1.95 -2.32 -12.40
N PRO A 64 2.62 -1.28 -12.86
CA PRO A 64 3.84 -1.46 -13.64
C PRO A 64 4.83 -2.33 -12.86
N SER A 65 5.44 -3.29 -13.52
CA SER A 65 6.41 -4.25 -12.94
C SER A 65 5.81 -5.29 -11.99
N SER A 66 4.56 -5.76 -12.22
CA SER A 66 3.86 -6.76 -11.37
C SER A 66 3.71 -6.37 -9.89
N VAL A 67 3.81 -5.09 -9.56
CA VAL A 67 3.61 -4.59 -8.20
C VAL A 67 2.11 -4.55 -7.89
N HIS A 68 1.66 -5.32 -6.89
CA HIS A 68 0.27 -5.31 -6.46
C HIS A 68 -0.14 -3.96 -5.85
N ALA A 69 -1.39 -3.54 -6.08
CA ALA A 69 -1.93 -2.29 -5.55
C ALA A 69 -1.75 -2.16 -4.02
N ALA A 70 -1.81 -3.26 -3.28
CA ALA A 70 -1.56 -3.27 -1.85
C ALA A 70 -0.16 -2.76 -1.46
N VAL A 71 0.86 -3.09 -2.26
CA VAL A 71 2.25 -2.63 -2.01
C VAL A 71 2.35 -1.12 -2.18
N LEU A 72 1.64 -0.54 -3.16
CA LEU A 72 1.59 0.90 -3.35
C LEU A 72 0.91 1.61 -2.18
N VAL A 73 -0.18 1.04 -1.66
CA VAL A 73 -0.87 1.57 -0.46
C VAL A 73 0.04 1.47 0.76
N ILE A 74 0.75 0.36 0.95
CA ILE A 74 1.73 0.21 2.04
C ILE A 74 2.85 1.24 1.91
N ALA A 75 3.40 1.42 0.71
CA ALA A 75 4.45 2.41 0.46
C ALA A 75 3.96 3.84 0.76
N LEU A 76 2.73 4.17 0.33
CA LEU A 76 2.09 5.45 0.62
C LEU A 76 1.93 5.66 2.14
N MET A 77 1.39 4.68 2.84
CA MET A 77 1.20 4.73 4.29
C MET A 77 2.52 4.89 5.05
N LEU A 78 3.55 4.13 4.66
CA LEU A 78 4.90 4.26 5.24
C LEU A 78 5.49 5.66 4.96
N GLY A 79 5.32 6.16 3.73
CA GLY A 79 5.76 7.50 3.36
C GLY A 79 5.08 8.59 4.20
N LEU A 80 3.75 8.51 4.37
CA LEU A 80 3.01 9.45 5.21
C LEU A 80 3.42 9.36 6.68
N TRP A 81 3.62 8.14 7.21
CA TRP A 81 4.07 7.94 8.59
C TRP A 81 5.47 8.50 8.83
N ILE A 82 6.40 8.28 7.91
CA ILE A 82 7.76 8.87 7.98
C ILE A 82 7.68 10.40 7.88
N ALA A 83 6.87 10.92 6.96
CA ALA A 83 6.66 12.36 6.80
C ALA A 83 6.08 12.99 8.07
N ASP A 84 5.11 12.34 8.72
CA ASP A 84 4.57 12.79 10.01
C ASP A 84 5.67 12.85 11.09
N MET A 85 6.50 11.81 11.20
CA MET A 85 7.62 11.79 12.15
C MET A 85 8.63 12.91 11.92
N VAL A 86 8.99 13.16 10.65
CA VAL A 86 10.02 14.16 10.31
C VAL A 86 9.48 15.58 10.39
N ILE A 87 8.29 15.83 9.84
CA ILE A 87 7.74 17.18 9.68
C ILE A 87 7.01 17.63 10.94
N VAL A 88 6.14 16.77 11.50
CA VAL A 88 5.26 17.15 12.61
C VAL A 88 5.95 16.90 13.96
N GLN A 89 6.49 15.70 14.15
CA GLN A 89 7.09 15.33 15.44
C GLN A 89 8.53 15.79 15.59
N ARG A 90 9.17 16.24 14.51
CA ARG A 90 10.57 16.73 14.47
C ARG A 90 11.56 15.79 15.14
N GLY A 91 11.30 14.47 15.11
CA GLY A 91 12.18 13.47 15.71
C GLY A 91 11.66 12.05 15.51
N PHE A 92 12.59 11.13 15.29
CA PHE A 92 12.28 9.70 15.19
C PHE A 92 11.97 9.14 16.59
N ARG A 93 10.68 9.11 16.95
CA ARG A 93 10.22 8.47 18.17
C ARG A 93 9.70 7.06 17.85
N ILE A 94 10.60 6.10 17.88
CA ILE A 94 10.24 4.70 17.77
C ILE A 94 9.87 4.21 19.18
N ILE A 95 8.73 3.48 19.27
CA ILE A 95 8.29 2.92 20.55
C ILE A 95 9.39 1.98 21.06
N SER A 96 9.87 2.23 22.28
CA SER A 96 10.83 1.34 22.94
C SER A 96 10.14 0.05 23.34
N SER A 97 10.18 -0.94 22.45
CA SER A 97 9.65 -2.28 22.69
C SER A 97 10.74 -3.31 22.38
N ARG A 98 10.72 -4.42 23.12
CA ARG A 98 11.65 -5.55 22.89
C ARG A 98 11.53 -6.11 21.46
N VAL A 99 10.40 -5.90 20.78
CA VAL A 99 10.15 -6.36 19.40
C VAL A 99 10.82 -5.45 18.36
N VAL A 100 11.01 -4.16 18.67
CA VAL A 100 11.55 -3.18 17.71
C VAL A 100 13.00 -3.48 17.35
N LEU A 101 13.81 -3.86 18.33
CA LEU A 101 15.23 -4.15 18.11
C LEU A 101 15.44 -5.29 17.10
N PRO A 102 14.81 -6.47 17.23
CA PRO A 102 14.91 -7.53 16.22
C PRO A 102 14.49 -7.09 14.82
N VAL A 103 13.44 -6.26 14.70
CA VAL A 103 12.96 -5.75 13.41
C VAL A 103 13.98 -4.83 12.76
N ILE A 104 14.59 -3.92 13.54
CA ILE A 104 15.65 -3.04 13.01
C ILE A 104 16.86 -3.87 12.58
N VAL A 105 17.29 -4.85 13.40
CA VAL A 105 18.39 -5.75 13.05
C VAL A 105 18.07 -6.50 11.76
N PHE A 106 16.84 -7.01 11.62
CA PHE A 106 16.38 -7.66 10.39
C PHE A 106 16.45 -6.73 9.18
N MET A 107 16.01 -5.47 9.31
CA MET A 107 16.11 -4.48 8.23
C MET A 107 17.57 -4.23 7.83
N VAL A 108 18.46 -4.07 8.80
CA VAL A 108 19.90 -3.86 8.53
C VAL A 108 20.49 -5.07 7.83
N ILE A 109 20.21 -6.29 8.31
CA ILE A 109 20.68 -7.52 7.66
C ILE A 109 20.14 -7.63 6.23
N SER A 110 18.87 -7.28 6.01
CA SER A 110 18.27 -7.30 4.67
C SER A 110 18.95 -6.33 3.71
N VAL A 111 19.33 -5.13 4.17
CA VAL A 111 20.11 -4.16 3.38
C VAL A 111 21.49 -4.71 3.04
N ILE A 112 22.18 -5.28 4.03
CA ILE A 112 23.50 -5.88 3.81
C ILE A 112 23.39 -7.05 2.83
N ALA A 113 22.42 -7.95 3.02
CA ALA A 113 22.22 -9.10 2.16
C ALA A 113 21.92 -8.69 0.71
N PHE A 114 21.09 -7.64 0.52
CA PHE A 114 20.82 -7.08 -0.79
C PHE A 114 22.09 -6.53 -1.44
N GLY A 115 22.89 -5.75 -0.70
CA GLY A 115 24.17 -5.22 -1.18
C GLY A 115 25.16 -6.33 -1.54
N MET A 116 25.27 -7.36 -0.70
CA MET A 116 26.13 -8.51 -0.91
C MET A 116 25.73 -9.31 -2.15
N GLY A 117 24.43 -9.43 -2.41
CA GLY A 117 23.89 -10.11 -3.60
C GLY A 117 24.26 -9.44 -4.95
N GLN A 118 24.66 -8.16 -4.91
CA GLN A 118 25.09 -7.42 -6.11
C GLN A 118 26.58 -7.61 -6.42
N ILE A 119 27.36 -8.19 -5.51
CA ILE A 119 28.80 -8.36 -5.68
C ILE A 119 29.06 -9.71 -6.39
N PRO A 120 29.82 -9.74 -7.50
CA PRO A 120 30.19 -10.99 -8.15
C PRO A 120 31.27 -11.71 -7.31
N TRP A 121 30.81 -12.63 -6.46
CA TRP A 121 31.71 -13.40 -5.57
C TRP A 121 32.53 -14.45 -6.29
N PHE A 122 32.03 -14.95 -7.43
CA PHE A 122 32.69 -15.98 -8.23
C PHE A 122 32.65 -15.62 -9.70
N VAL A 123 33.74 -15.91 -10.43
CA VAL A 123 33.89 -15.65 -11.87
C VAL A 123 32.82 -16.38 -12.71
N PHE A 124 32.28 -17.50 -12.19
CA PHE A 124 31.26 -18.32 -12.87
C PHE A 124 29.82 -18.10 -12.37
N ALA A 125 29.62 -17.30 -11.34
CA ALA A 125 28.28 -17.02 -10.83
C ALA A 125 27.69 -15.82 -11.58
N ASN A 126 26.66 -16.06 -12.37
CA ASN A 126 25.86 -14.98 -12.92
C ASN A 126 25.20 -14.21 -11.77
N GLN A 127 25.28 -12.88 -11.84
CA GLN A 127 24.54 -12.01 -10.92
C GLN A 127 23.03 -12.29 -11.08
N ALA A 128 22.32 -12.39 -9.97
CA ALA A 128 20.87 -12.49 -10.02
C ALA A 128 20.28 -11.18 -10.60
N PRO A 129 19.23 -11.27 -11.45
CA PRO A 129 18.63 -10.08 -12.05
C PRO A 129 18.22 -9.10 -10.96
N LEU A 130 18.61 -7.85 -11.12
CA LEU A 130 18.39 -6.79 -10.14
C LEU A 130 16.90 -6.61 -9.81
N ASP A 131 16.04 -6.77 -10.82
CA ASP A 131 14.57 -6.67 -10.67
C ASP A 131 14.01 -7.71 -9.70
N SER A 132 14.48 -8.95 -9.78
CA SER A 132 14.02 -10.02 -8.86
C SER A 132 14.52 -9.80 -7.44
N GLN A 133 15.75 -9.36 -7.28
CA GLN A 133 16.31 -9.06 -5.95
C GLN A 133 15.67 -7.83 -5.33
N ALA A 134 15.43 -6.76 -6.12
CA ALA A 134 14.80 -5.55 -5.65
C ALA A 134 13.35 -5.80 -5.19
N GLY A 135 12.60 -6.65 -5.91
CA GLY A 135 11.25 -7.04 -5.51
C GLY A 135 11.23 -7.76 -4.15
N GLY A 136 12.08 -8.76 -3.97
CA GLY A 136 12.22 -9.46 -2.69
C GLY A 136 12.65 -8.54 -1.54
N PHE A 137 13.66 -7.70 -1.78
CA PHE A 137 14.12 -6.72 -0.81
C PHE A 137 13.02 -5.74 -0.41
N ALA A 138 12.26 -5.21 -1.38
CA ALA A 138 11.14 -4.30 -1.12
C ALA A 138 10.07 -4.95 -0.23
N ILE A 139 9.72 -6.22 -0.49
CA ILE A 139 8.76 -6.96 0.35
C ILE A 139 9.24 -7.05 1.79
N PHE A 140 10.50 -7.41 2.04
CA PHE A 140 11.05 -7.49 3.40
C PHE A 140 11.07 -6.12 4.09
N MET A 141 11.51 -5.06 3.40
CA MET A 141 11.55 -3.71 3.96
C MET A 141 10.16 -3.16 4.26
N PHE A 142 9.19 -3.36 3.35
CA PHE A 142 7.82 -2.91 3.57
C PHE A 142 7.12 -3.71 4.67
N SER A 143 7.37 -5.02 4.78
CA SER A 143 6.82 -5.84 5.86
C SER A 143 7.35 -5.39 7.22
N ALA A 144 8.65 -5.19 7.35
CA ALA A 144 9.27 -4.69 8.57
C ALA A 144 8.81 -3.27 8.91
N GLY A 145 8.75 -2.38 7.91
CA GLY A 145 8.23 -1.03 8.07
C GLY A 145 6.77 -1.00 8.50
N THR A 146 5.92 -1.84 7.90
CA THR A 146 4.50 -1.98 8.27
C THR A 146 4.36 -2.44 9.71
N LEU A 147 5.19 -3.38 10.17
CA LEU A 147 5.18 -3.83 11.56
C LEU A 147 5.51 -2.68 12.52
N LEU A 148 6.55 -1.90 12.23
CA LEU A 148 6.94 -0.73 13.05
C LEU A 148 5.84 0.34 13.05
N MET A 149 5.26 0.63 11.89
CA MET A 149 4.17 1.57 11.72
C MET A 149 2.94 1.11 12.51
N THR A 150 2.58 -0.17 12.41
CA THR A 150 1.45 -0.77 13.14
C THR A 150 1.63 -0.65 14.65
N ALA A 151 2.81 -0.98 15.16
CA ALA A 151 3.12 -0.83 16.58
C ALA A 151 3.02 0.62 17.07
N HIS A 152 3.26 1.60 16.18
CA HIS A 152 3.17 3.02 16.51
C HIS A 152 1.75 3.58 16.45
N ILE A 153 0.99 3.21 15.42
CA ILE A 153 -0.34 3.77 15.10
C ILE A 153 -1.46 3.02 15.84
N LEU A 154 -1.41 1.68 15.85
CA LEU A 154 -2.47 0.84 16.43
C LEU A 154 -2.31 0.75 17.96
N LYS A 155 -2.82 1.76 18.66
CA LYS A 155 -2.84 1.78 20.13
C LYS A 155 -4.21 1.40 20.70
N ASP A 156 -5.26 1.49 19.91
CA ASP A 156 -6.64 1.24 20.32
C ASP A 156 -7.06 -0.18 19.93
N GLU A 157 -7.43 -0.98 20.91
CA GLU A 157 -7.89 -2.36 20.75
C GLU A 157 -9.12 -2.47 19.84
N ARG A 158 -9.99 -1.45 19.84
CA ARG A 158 -11.18 -1.41 18.98
C ARG A 158 -10.81 -1.44 17.49
N TRP A 159 -9.79 -0.69 17.10
CA TRP A 159 -9.31 -0.69 15.72
C TRP A 159 -8.73 -2.04 15.31
N LEU A 160 -8.01 -2.70 16.23
CA LEU A 160 -7.50 -4.05 15.99
C LEU A 160 -8.66 -5.03 15.75
N GLN A 161 -9.71 -4.97 16.57
CA GLN A 161 -10.90 -5.79 16.39
C GLN A 161 -11.58 -5.52 15.04
N ILE A 162 -11.74 -4.26 14.65
CA ILE A 162 -12.34 -3.88 13.36
C ILE A 162 -11.52 -4.48 12.19
N ILE A 163 -10.18 -4.36 12.23
CA ILE A 163 -9.28 -4.90 11.20
C ILE A 163 -9.43 -6.42 11.10
N VAL A 164 -9.41 -7.12 12.25
CA VAL A 164 -9.56 -8.58 12.30
C VAL A 164 -10.93 -9.02 11.77
N TRP A 165 -12.02 -8.39 12.20
CA TRP A 165 -13.36 -8.70 11.71
C TRP A 165 -13.51 -8.40 10.22
N THR A 166 -12.93 -7.31 9.74
CA THR A 166 -12.92 -6.99 8.31
C THR A 166 -12.18 -8.05 7.52
N PHE A 167 -11.00 -8.48 7.99
CA PHE A 167 -10.24 -9.55 7.36
C PHE A 167 -11.03 -10.86 7.31
N ILE A 168 -11.63 -11.28 8.44
CA ILE A 168 -12.45 -12.51 8.49
C ILE A 168 -13.64 -12.39 7.55
N GLY A 169 -14.35 -11.25 7.56
CA GLY A 169 -15.51 -11.01 6.70
C GLY A 169 -15.15 -11.09 5.21
N LEU A 170 -14.11 -10.39 4.78
CA LEU A 170 -13.63 -10.40 3.39
C LEU A 170 -13.18 -11.80 2.97
N SER A 171 -12.42 -12.49 3.82
CA SER A 171 -11.96 -13.86 3.55
C SER A 171 -13.14 -14.84 3.45
N THR A 172 -14.14 -14.70 4.30
CA THR A 172 -15.33 -15.56 4.28
C THR A 172 -16.14 -15.34 2.99
N ILE A 173 -16.36 -14.08 2.59
CA ILE A 173 -17.04 -13.76 1.33
C ILE A 173 -16.31 -14.38 0.14
N TYR A 174 -14.98 -14.27 0.13
CA TYR A 174 -14.16 -14.86 -0.91
C TYR A 174 -14.29 -16.40 -0.94
N MET A 175 -14.16 -17.05 0.22
CA MET A 175 -14.28 -18.52 0.31
C MET A 175 -15.66 -19.03 -0.10
N VAL A 176 -16.72 -18.37 0.36
CA VAL A 176 -18.10 -18.72 0.01
C VAL A 176 -18.35 -18.51 -1.48
N GLY A 177 -17.92 -17.36 -2.04
CA GLY A 177 -18.04 -17.08 -3.47
C GLY A 177 -17.36 -18.15 -4.33
N ARG A 178 -16.19 -18.65 -3.91
CA ARG A 178 -15.48 -19.73 -4.59
C ARG A 178 -16.18 -21.07 -4.43
N ALA A 179 -16.71 -21.37 -3.25
CA ALA A 179 -17.43 -22.63 -3.00
C ALA A 179 -18.72 -22.76 -3.80
N ILE A 180 -19.38 -21.63 -4.10
CA ILE A 180 -20.61 -21.56 -4.91
C ILE A 180 -20.29 -21.59 -6.44
N GLY A 181 -19.00 -21.56 -6.82
CA GLY A 181 -18.56 -21.63 -8.21
C GLY A 181 -18.81 -20.34 -9.01
N LEU A 182 -18.79 -19.19 -8.37
CA LEU A 182 -18.85 -17.90 -9.07
C LEU A 182 -17.58 -17.73 -9.90
N SER A 183 -17.71 -17.88 -11.24
CA SER A 183 -16.59 -17.77 -12.19
C SER A 183 -15.82 -16.45 -12.12
N GLN A 184 -16.47 -15.40 -11.63
CA GLN A 184 -15.83 -14.11 -11.37
C GLN A 184 -14.77 -14.18 -10.26
N MET A 185 -14.95 -15.03 -9.24
CA MET A 185 -13.98 -15.22 -8.17
C MET A 185 -12.76 -16.04 -8.64
N ASP A 186 -12.95 -17.00 -9.55
CA ASP A 186 -11.84 -17.73 -10.17
C ASP A 186 -11.00 -16.82 -11.07
N SER A 187 -11.62 -15.88 -11.79
CA SER A 187 -10.89 -14.93 -12.63
C SER A 187 -10.03 -13.97 -11.80
N LEU A 188 -10.46 -13.58 -10.61
CA LEU A 188 -9.68 -12.76 -9.67
C LEU A 188 -8.46 -13.53 -9.15
N TYR A 189 -8.62 -14.82 -8.87
CA TYR A 189 -7.54 -15.69 -8.40
C TYR A 189 -6.51 -15.98 -9.50
N HIS A 190 -6.96 -16.34 -10.71
CA HIS A 190 -6.06 -16.63 -11.82
C HIS A 190 -5.29 -15.41 -12.33
N ARG A 191 -5.84 -14.22 -12.28
CA ARG A 191 -5.12 -12.99 -12.65
C ARG A 191 -4.01 -12.62 -11.66
N GLY A 192 -4.20 -12.92 -10.36
CA GLY A 192 -3.18 -12.66 -9.34
C GLY A 192 -2.04 -13.68 -9.27
N PHE A 193 -2.25 -14.91 -9.76
CA PHE A 193 -1.26 -16.00 -9.64
C PHE A 193 -0.69 -16.50 -10.96
N SER A 194 -1.34 -16.25 -12.09
CA SER A 194 -0.87 -16.73 -13.39
C SER A 194 0.23 -15.86 -14.02
N ALA A 195 0.46 -14.66 -13.52
CA ALA A 195 1.55 -13.80 -13.99
C ALA A 195 2.95 -14.32 -13.62
N ASN A 196 3.06 -15.33 -12.77
CA ASN A 196 4.34 -15.90 -12.31
C ASN A 196 4.77 -17.18 -13.06
N SER A 197 4.12 -17.55 -14.15
CA SER A 197 4.43 -18.77 -14.89
C SER A 197 4.92 -18.55 -16.33
N MET A 198 5.52 -17.38 -16.61
CA MET A 198 6.26 -17.18 -17.86
C MET A 198 7.67 -16.68 -17.57
#